data_734fa22f04c0a7860bd6a884250628e4
#
_entry.id   734fa22f04c0a7860bd6a884250628e4
#
_cell.length_a   1.000
_cell.length_b   1.000
_cell.length_c   1.000
_cell.angle_alpha   90.00
_cell.angle_beta   90.00
_cell.angle_gamma   90.00
#
_symmetry.space_group_name_H-M   'P 1'
#
loop_
_entity.id
_entity.type
_entity.pdbx_description
1 polymer ?
#
loop_
_entity_poly.entity_id
_entity_poly.type
_entity_poly.pdbx_seq_one_letter_code
_entity_poly.pdbx_strand_id
1 'polypeptide(L)'
;MDQAPDAPAGERRRDAGATRRRLLDAARDLFAERGYEGTTVRDIAERAGANQALLFRYFGSKQGLLTEVVAQGGLEQLRATPPEELFETALRSMLTSSAAGTGDRSLEVYLRSIGRGDEATGTLRELGEQYQSALAALSGAKDGALRADLAMAWLLGIGLMRTVVAREPLASADPDTVCRLVVDTLDHLWAAAPESDPR
;
A
#
# COMPACT_ATOMS: atom_id res chain seq x y z
N MET A 1 -31.18 2.22 -40.91
CA MET A 1 -30.32 2.94 -39.95
C MET A 1 -30.81 2.55 -38.58
N ASP A 2 -30.24 1.44 -38.07
CA ASP A 2 -30.71 0.77 -36.86
C ASP A 2 -29.89 1.32 -35.68
N GLN A 3 -30.50 2.19 -34.88
CA GLN A 3 -29.91 2.66 -33.64
C GLN A 3 -30.15 1.59 -32.58
N ALA A 4 -29.09 0.87 -32.20
CA ALA A 4 -29.12 0.00 -31.03
C ALA A 4 -29.59 0.82 -29.78
N PRO A 5 -30.46 0.28 -28.92
CA PRO A 5 -30.96 1.00 -27.75
C PRO A 5 -29.80 1.33 -26.79
N ASP A 6 -29.76 2.60 -26.43
CA ASP A 6 -28.78 3.13 -25.48
C ASP A 6 -29.00 2.49 -24.09
N ALA A 7 -28.00 1.72 -23.61
CA ALA A 7 -28.10 1.00 -22.36
C ALA A 7 -28.37 1.97 -21.17
N PRO A 8 -29.20 1.62 -20.20
CA PRO A 8 -29.56 2.51 -19.09
C PRO A 8 -28.33 2.91 -18.27
N ALA A 9 -28.32 4.17 -17.80
CA ALA A 9 -27.17 4.79 -17.11
C ALA A 9 -26.64 3.95 -15.92
N GLY A 10 -27.48 3.15 -15.26
CA GLY A 10 -27.10 2.24 -14.18
C GLY A 10 -26.26 1.03 -14.66
N GLU A 11 -26.52 0.53 -15.85
CA GLU A 11 -25.81 -0.60 -16.45
C GLU A 11 -24.42 -0.19 -16.92
N ARG A 12 -24.30 0.99 -17.56
CA ARG A 12 -23.01 1.60 -17.94
C ARG A 12 -22.11 1.88 -16.73
N ARG A 13 -22.64 2.27 -15.58
CA ARG A 13 -21.87 2.48 -14.34
C ARG A 13 -21.38 1.15 -13.74
N ARG A 14 -22.15 0.09 -13.79
CA ARG A 14 -21.77 -1.27 -13.36
C ARG A 14 -20.65 -1.83 -14.25
N ASP A 15 -20.77 -1.68 -15.56
CA ASP A 15 -19.76 -2.10 -16.54
C ASP A 15 -18.46 -1.32 -16.38
N ALA A 16 -18.50 -0.03 -16.11
CA ALA A 16 -17.34 0.80 -15.83
C ALA A 16 -16.62 0.33 -14.56
N GLY A 17 -17.34 0.06 -13.47
CA GLY A 17 -16.78 -0.45 -12.23
C GLY A 17 -16.20 -1.87 -12.37
N ALA A 18 -16.86 -2.73 -13.16
CA ALA A 18 -16.36 -4.07 -13.45
C ALA A 18 -15.08 -4.03 -14.29
N THR A 19 -15.01 -3.15 -15.27
CA THR A 19 -13.82 -2.99 -16.12
C THR A 19 -12.65 -2.41 -15.32
N ARG A 20 -12.89 -1.42 -14.44
CA ARG A 20 -11.86 -0.88 -13.56
C ARG A 20 -11.26 -1.96 -12.65
N ARG A 21 -12.08 -2.82 -12.06
CA ARG A 21 -11.62 -3.95 -11.23
C ARG A 21 -10.79 -4.93 -12.03
N ARG A 22 -11.25 -5.37 -13.21
CA ARG A 22 -10.47 -6.29 -14.07
C ARG A 22 -9.09 -5.74 -14.44
N LEU A 23 -8.99 -4.45 -14.74
CA LEU A 23 -7.71 -3.79 -15.00
C LEU A 23 -6.80 -3.80 -13.78
N LEU A 24 -7.35 -3.58 -12.59
CA LEU A 24 -6.60 -3.58 -11.34
C LEU A 24 -6.11 -4.98 -10.99
N ASP A 25 -6.97 -6.00 -11.09
CA ASP A 25 -6.63 -7.40 -10.84
C ASP A 25 -5.55 -7.89 -11.83
N ALA A 26 -5.71 -7.60 -13.12
CA ALA A 26 -4.71 -7.91 -14.13
C ALA A 26 -3.36 -7.22 -13.89
N ALA A 27 -3.38 -5.99 -13.39
CA ALA A 27 -2.15 -5.27 -13.05
C ALA A 27 -1.46 -5.88 -11.81
N ARG A 28 -2.23 -6.22 -10.77
CA ARG A 28 -1.72 -6.89 -9.56
C ARG A 28 -0.98 -8.17 -9.95
N ASP A 29 -1.62 -9.03 -10.73
CA ASP A 29 -1.06 -10.31 -11.17
C ASP A 29 0.21 -10.11 -11.99
N LEU A 30 0.18 -9.21 -12.98
CA LEU A 30 1.32 -8.96 -13.86
C LEU A 30 2.50 -8.30 -13.13
N PHE A 31 2.24 -7.37 -12.21
CA PHE A 31 3.30 -6.78 -11.40
C PHE A 31 3.94 -7.80 -10.46
N ALA A 32 3.17 -8.74 -9.92
CA ALA A 32 3.69 -9.85 -9.12
C ALA A 32 4.50 -10.85 -9.97
N GLU A 33 4.03 -11.20 -11.19
CA GLU A 33 4.69 -12.16 -12.08
C GLU A 33 5.98 -11.64 -12.70
N ARG A 34 6.01 -10.37 -13.15
CA ARG A 34 7.04 -9.82 -14.06
C ARG A 34 7.68 -8.55 -13.55
N GLY A 35 7.27 -8.07 -12.38
CA GLY A 35 7.65 -6.78 -11.84
C GLY A 35 7.05 -5.60 -12.63
N TYR A 36 7.24 -4.40 -12.07
CA TYR A 36 6.70 -3.18 -12.68
C TYR A 36 7.31 -2.89 -14.05
N GLU A 37 8.64 -3.00 -14.22
CA GLU A 37 9.32 -2.70 -15.47
C GLU A 37 9.00 -3.73 -16.56
N GLY A 38 8.89 -5.00 -16.21
CA GLY A 38 8.57 -6.08 -17.12
C GLY A 38 7.10 -6.12 -17.59
N THR A 39 6.25 -5.22 -17.08
CA THR A 39 4.81 -5.16 -17.37
C THR A 39 4.50 -3.91 -18.19
N THR A 40 3.80 -4.04 -19.31
CA THR A 40 3.35 -2.90 -20.11
C THR A 40 1.85 -2.63 -19.93
N VAL A 41 1.43 -1.39 -20.21
CA VAL A 41 -0.01 -1.02 -20.25
C VAL A 41 -0.80 -1.91 -21.22
N ARG A 42 -0.16 -2.33 -22.30
CA ARG A 42 -0.76 -3.22 -23.29
C ARG A 42 -1.03 -4.61 -22.71
N ASP A 43 -0.06 -5.18 -21.99
CA ASP A 43 -0.21 -6.50 -21.36
C ASP A 43 -1.36 -6.49 -20.33
N ILE A 44 -1.46 -5.41 -19.55
CA ILE A 44 -2.53 -5.24 -18.55
C ILE A 44 -3.90 -5.15 -19.23
N ALA A 45 -4.01 -4.33 -20.26
CA ALA A 45 -5.26 -4.15 -21.00
C ALA A 45 -5.70 -5.46 -21.69
N GLU A 46 -4.76 -6.19 -22.28
CA GLU A 46 -4.99 -7.48 -22.93
C GLU A 46 -5.46 -8.53 -21.93
N ARG A 47 -4.77 -8.69 -20.79
CA ARG A 47 -5.19 -9.62 -19.73
C ARG A 47 -6.56 -9.26 -19.13
N ALA A 48 -6.87 -7.98 -18.99
CA ALA A 48 -8.16 -7.51 -18.49
C ALA A 48 -9.31 -7.61 -19.49
N GLY A 49 -9.04 -7.93 -20.76
CA GLY A 49 -10.01 -7.84 -21.84
C GLY A 49 -10.58 -6.44 -22.01
N ALA A 50 -9.73 -5.42 -21.93
CA ALA A 50 -10.09 -4.01 -21.93
C ALA A 50 -9.23 -3.21 -22.93
N ASN A 51 -9.70 -1.99 -23.26
CA ASN A 51 -8.90 -1.08 -24.09
C ASN A 51 -7.92 -0.29 -23.21
N GLN A 52 -6.69 -0.08 -23.72
CA GLN A 52 -5.67 0.75 -23.06
C GLN A 52 -6.16 2.16 -22.71
N ALA A 53 -7.01 2.76 -23.54
CA ALA A 53 -7.59 4.08 -23.26
C ALA A 53 -8.41 4.09 -21.96
N LEU A 54 -9.04 2.97 -21.59
CA LEU A 54 -9.77 2.85 -20.32
C LEU A 54 -8.82 2.83 -19.12
N LEU A 55 -7.63 2.22 -19.27
CA LEU A 55 -6.61 2.25 -18.22
C LEU A 55 -6.19 3.69 -17.93
N PHE A 56 -5.85 4.45 -18.96
CA PHE A 56 -5.48 5.87 -18.79
C PHE A 56 -6.65 6.70 -18.25
N ARG A 57 -7.88 6.42 -18.67
CA ARG A 57 -9.07 7.11 -18.17
C ARG A 57 -9.31 6.87 -16.68
N TYR A 58 -9.08 5.63 -16.17
CA TYR A 58 -9.37 5.27 -14.78
C TYR A 58 -8.21 5.56 -13.82
N PHE A 59 -6.98 5.45 -14.30
CA PHE A 59 -5.79 5.48 -13.44
C PHE A 59 -4.78 6.56 -13.85
N GLY A 60 -5.02 7.28 -14.94
CA GLY A 60 -4.14 8.32 -15.47
C GLY A 60 -2.83 7.81 -16.05
N SER A 61 -2.19 6.84 -15.41
CA SER A 61 -0.90 6.29 -15.83
C SER A 61 -0.69 4.87 -15.30
N LYS A 62 0.33 4.15 -15.81
CA LYS A 62 0.78 2.89 -15.24
C LYS A 62 1.22 3.05 -13.78
N GLN A 63 1.83 4.18 -13.44
CA GLN A 63 2.22 4.52 -12.07
C GLN A 63 1.01 4.73 -11.17
N GLY A 64 -0.03 5.46 -11.61
CA GLY A 64 -1.28 5.62 -10.88
C GLY A 64 -1.98 4.28 -10.63
N LEU A 65 -1.96 3.38 -11.63
CA LEU A 65 -2.47 2.03 -11.47
C LEU A 65 -1.68 1.22 -10.42
N LEU A 66 -0.34 1.30 -10.41
CA LEU A 66 0.47 0.66 -9.37
C LEU A 66 0.15 1.21 -7.99
N THR A 67 0.01 2.53 -7.85
CA THR A 67 -0.39 3.19 -6.61
C THR A 67 -1.70 2.62 -6.06
N GLU A 68 -2.67 2.45 -6.94
CA GLU A 68 -3.97 1.87 -6.57
C GLU A 68 -3.87 0.37 -6.19
N VAL A 69 -3.05 -0.41 -6.89
CA VAL A 69 -2.77 -1.83 -6.54
C VAL A 69 -2.17 -1.92 -5.14
N VAL A 70 -1.19 -1.08 -4.82
CA VAL A 70 -0.54 -1.04 -3.50
C VAL A 70 -1.52 -0.64 -2.41
N ALA A 71 -2.31 0.41 -2.65
CA ALA A 71 -3.29 0.88 -1.68
C ALA A 71 -4.36 -0.18 -1.38
N GLN A 72 -4.88 -0.86 -2.40
CA GLN A 72 -5.86 -1.92 -2.18
C GLN A 72 -5.28 -3.13 -1.47
N GLY A 73 -4.06 -3.56 -1.82
CA GLY A 73 -3.36 -4.63 -1.11
C GLY A 73 -3.17 -4.31 0.37
N GLY A 74 -2.79 -3.08 0.68
CA GLY A 74 -2.68 -2.59 2.06
C GLY A 74 -4.02 -2.58 2.80
N LEU A 75 -5.10 -2.15 2.16
CA LEU A 75 -6.45 -2.18 2.76
C LEU A 75 -6.96 -3.62 2.98
N GLU A 76 -6.68 -4.54 2.07
CA GLU A 76 -7.00 -5.96 2.24
C GLU A 76 -6.23 -6.55 3.43
N GLN A 77 -4.94 -6.25 3.53
CA GLN A 77 -4.10 -6.67 4.66
C GLN A 77 -4.61 -6.11 5.99
N LEU A 78 -4.94 -4.83 6.05
CA LEU A 78 -5.50 -4.18 7.23
C LEU A 78 -6.77 -4.88 7.74
N ARG A 79 -7.65 -5.31 6.82
CA ARG A 79 -8.90 -6.00 7.17
C ARG A 79 -8.69 -7.45 7.57
N ALA A 80 -7.65 -8.10 7.07
CA ALA A 80 -7.35 -9.51 7.30
C ALA A 80 -6.48 -9.76 8.52
N THR A 81 -5.82 -8.73 9.06
CA THR A 81 -4.82 -8.85 10.12
C THR A 81 -5.35 -8.26 11.43
N PRO A 82 -5.26 -8.97 12.57
CA PRO A 82 -5.55 -8.41 13.87
C PRO A 82 -4.70 -7.16 14.15
N PRO A 83 -5.24 -6.14 14.84
CA PRO A 83 -4.53 -4.88 15.08
C PRO A 83 -3.15 -5.07 15.72
N GLU A 84 -3.00 -6.02 16.65
CA GLU A 84 -1.76 -6.35 17.37
C GLU A 84 -0.67 -6.92 16.46
N GLU A 85 -1.03 -7.59 15.36
CA GLU A 85 -0.10 -8.16 14.38
C GLU A 85 0.13 -7.24 13.17
N LEU A 86 -0.62 -6.15 13.09
CA LEU A 86 -0.70 -5.33 11.89
C LEU A 86 0.65 -4.71 11.51
N PHE A 87 1.38 -4.18 12.49
CA PHE A 87 2.69 -3.57 12.24
C PHE A 87 3.71 -4.60 11.77
N GLU A 88 3.82 -5.75 12.45
CA GLU A 88 4.76 -6.80 12.05
C GLU A 88 4.42 -7.34 10.66
N THR A 89 3.15 -7.58 10.38
CA THR A 89 2.68 -8.06 9.08
C THR A 89 3.01 -7.07 7.96
N ALA A 90 2.80 -5.78 8.18
CA ALA A 90 3.14 -4.73 7.22
C ALA A 90 4.66 -4.62 7.00
N LEU A 91 5.45 -4.66 8.08
CA LEU A 91 6.91 -4.64 8.01
C LEU A 91 7.45 -5.87 7.25
N ARG A 92 6.97 -7.06 7.59
CA ARG A 92 7.37 -8.32 6.94
C ARG A 92 7.02 -8.31 5.45
N SER A 93 5.82 -7.88 5.10
CA SER A 93 5.39 -7.74 3.70
C SER A 93 6.30 -6.81 2.92
N MET A 94 6.65 -5.65 3.49
CA MET A 94 7.57 -4.69 2.88
C MET A 94 8.98 -5.28 2.68
N LEU A 95 9.51 -5.98 3.69
CA LEU A 95 10.87 -6.56 3.64
C LEU A 95 10.97 -7.70 2.61
N THR A 96 9.94 -8.54 2.50
CA THR A 96 9.91 -9.68 1.56
C THR A 96 9.60 -9.26 0.13
N SER A 97 8.74 -8.27 -0.08
CA SER A 97 8.43 -7.73 -1.41
C SER A 97 9.65 -7.07 -2.06
N SER A 98 10.52 -6.45 -1.26
CA SER A 98 11.80 -5.90 -1.73
C SER A 98 12.72 -6.98 -2.30
N ALA A 99 12.79 -8.15 -1.67
CA ALA A 99 13.61 -9.27 -2.12
C ALA A 99 13.15 -9.86 -3.47
N ALA A 100 11.85 -9.76 -3.79
CA ALA A 100 11.25 -10.25 -5.04
C ALA A 100 11.34 -9.25 -6.22
N GLY A 101 11.96 -8.07 -6.02
CA GLY A 101 12.06 -7.03 -7.06
C GLY A 101 10.74 -6.30 -7.37
N THR A 102 9.67 -6.63 -6.68
CA THR A 102 8.35 -5.99 -6.84
C THR A 102 8.05 -4.92 -5.79
N GLY A 103 8.64 -5.05 -4.60
CA GLY A 103 8.43 -4.15 -3.46
C GLY A 103 9.14 -2.81 -3.57
N ASP A 104 10.26 -2.79 -4.31
CA ASP A 104 11.15 -1.62 -4.40
C ASP A 104 10.44 -0.36 -4.92
N ARG A 105 9.52 -0.52 -5.87
CA ARG A 105 8.80 0.62 -6.43
C ARG A 105 7.52 1.03 -5.71
N SER A 106 6.92 0.16 -4.92
CA SER A 106 5.69 0.52 -4.19
C SER A 106 5.97 1.63 -3.18
N LEU A 107 7.07 1.52 -2.44
CA LEU A 107 7.50 2.56 -1.50
C LEU A 107 8.00 3.81 -2.23
N GLU A 108 8.77 3.66 -3.32
CA GLU A 108 9.21 4.78 -4.15
C GLU A 108 8.01 5.54 -4.73
N VAL A 109 7.00 4.81 -5.22
CA VAL A 109 5.74 5.37 -5.72
C VAL A 109 4.99 6.09 -4.60
N TYR A 110 4.90 5.50 -3.41
CA TYR A 110 4.32 6.12 -2.23
C TYR A 110 5.01 7.44 -1.89
N LEU A 111 6.34 7.42 -1.77
CA LEU A 111 7.13 8.62 -1.44
C LEU A 111 7.03 9.71 -2.51
N ARG A 112 6.98 9.34 -3.79
CA ARG A 112 6.80 10.29 -4.90
C ARG A 112 5.37 10.83 -5.00
N SER A 113 4.38 10.12 -4.47
CA SER A 113 3.00 10.56 -4.44
C SER A 113 2.72 11.54 -3.30
N ILE A 114 3.55 11.54 -2.24
CA ILE A 114 3.45 12.53 -1.17
C ILE A 114 3.65 13.93 -1.77
N GLY A 115 2.58 14.74 -1.75
CA GLY A 115 2.59 16.10 -2.29
C GLY A 115 1.98 16.28 -3.69
N ARG A 116 1.59 15.18 -4.37
CA ARG A 116 0.83 15.26 -5.62
C ARG A 116 -0.65 15.16 -5.35
N GLY A 117 -1.47 16.05 -5.38
CA GLY A 117 -2.91 16.00 -5.04
C GLY A 117 -3.79 15.23 -6.05
N ASP A 118 -3.32 14.11 -6.62
CA ASP A 118 -4.08 13.26 -7.50
C ASP A 118 -4.94 12.20 -6.76
N GLU A 119 -5.88 11.57 -7.45
CA GLU A 119 -6.82 10.59 -6.87
C GLU A 119 -6.11 9.37 -6.28
N ALA A 120 -5.03 8.91 -6.92
CA ALA A 120 -4.23 7.79 -6.44
C ALA A 120 -3.52 8.10 -5.10
N THR A 121 -3.07 9.35 -4.91
CA THR A 121 -2.54 9.84 -3.63
C THR A 121 -3.61 9.88 -2.55
N GLY A 122 -4.86 10.13 -2.91
CA GLY A 122 -6.01 10.09 -1.99
C GLY A 122 -6.18 8.72 -1.35
N THR A 123 -6.16 7.65 -2.16
CA THR A 123 -6.32 6.27 -1.68
C THR A 123 -5.16 5.84 -0.75
N LEU A 124 -3.91 6.23 -1.08
CA LEU A 124 -2.77 5.96 -0.20
C LEU A 124 -2.84 6.72 1.13
N ARG A 125 -3.32 7.95 1.11
CA ARG A 125 -3.54 8.73 2.34
C ARG A 125 -4.59 8.06 3.21
N GLU A 126 -5.72 7.66 2.63
CA GLU A 126 -6.76 6.93 3.34
C GLU A 126 -6.22 5.64 3.97
N LEU A 127 -5.40 4.88 3.25
CA LEU A 127 -4.71 3.72 3.80
C LEU A 127 -3.87 4.09 5.02
N GLY A 128 -3.04 5.14 4.93
CA GLY A 128 -2.21 5.62 6.03
C GLY A 128 -3.04 6.02 7.26
N GLU A 129 -4.15 6.74 7.07
CA GLU A 129 -5.07 7.14 8.13
C GLU A 129 -5.73 5.93 8.82
N GLN A 130 -6.11 4.91 8.05
CA GLN A 130 -6.69 3.67 8.60
C GLN A 130 -5.66 2.87 9.39
N TYR A 131 -4.41 2.74 8.90
CA TYR A 131 -3.32 2.10 9.65
C TYR A 131 -3.02 2.84 10.95
N GLN A 132 -2.87 4.16 10.88
CA GLN A 132 -2.64 5.01 12.05
C GLN A 132 -3.75 4.85 13.08
N SER A 133 -5.01 4.87 12.66
CA SER A 133 -6.15 4.68 13.55
C SER A 133 -6.17 3.30 14.22
N ALA A 134 -5.88 2.23 13.47
CA ALA A 134 -5.81 0.87 13.99
C ALA A 134 -4.68 0.71 15.02
N LEU A 135 -3.49 1.25 14.72
CA LEU A 135 -2.35 1.21 15.63
C LEU A 135 -2.57 2.09 16.88
N ALA A 136 -3.18 3.26 16.73
CA ALA A 136 -3.49 4.14 17.86
C ALA A 136 -4.43 3.49 18.89
N ALA A 137 -5.34 2.64 18.41
CA ALA A 137 -6.27 1.88 19.26
C ALA A 137 -5.58 0.84 20.16
N LEU A 138 -4.35 0.42 19.84
CA LEU A 138 -3.57 -0.51 20.66
C LEU A 138 -3.04 0.15 21.94
N SER A 139 -2.84 1.47 21.91
CA SER A 139 -2.36 2.21 23.06
C SER A 139 -3.54 2.78 23.86
N GLY A 140 -3.70 2.37 25.12
CA GLY A 140 -4.64 3.01 26.06
C GLY A 140 -4.19 4.40 26.54
N ALA A 141 -3.04 4.89 26.09
CA ALA A 141 -2.45 6.15 26.51
C ALA A 141 -3.05 7.35 25.77
N LYS A 142 -3.01 8.54 26.37
CA LYS A 142 -3.52 9.79 25.78
C LYS A 142 -2.75 10.20 24.52
N ASP A 143 -1.51 9.71 24.35
CA ASP A 143 -0.61 9.95 23.22
C ASP A 143 -0.61 8.81 22.18
N GLY A 144 -1.63 7.94 22.19
CA GLY A 144 -1.74 6.78 21.29
C GLY A 144 -1.60 7.13 19.82
N ALA A 145 -2.19 8.25 19.36
CA ALA A 145 -2.06 8.72 17.99
C ALA A 145 -0.60 9.08 17.62
N LEU A 146 0.13 9.74 18.51
CA LEU A 146 1.55 10.06 18.30
C LEU A 146 2.41 8.80 18.25
N ARG A 147 2.11 7.81 19.10
CA ARG A 147 2.81 6.50 19.07
C ARG A 147 2.58 5.77 17.76
N ALA A 148 1.35 5.79 17.25
CA ALA A 148 1.02 5.24 15.95
C ALA A 148 1.79 5.96 14.81
N ASP A 149 1.87 7.28 14.84
CA ASP A 149 2.65 8.06 13.86
C ASP A 149 4.14 7.70 13.91
N LEU A 150 4.71 7.50 15.10
CA LEU A 150 6.11 7.06 15.25
C LEU A 150 6.32 5.65 14.70
N ALA A 151 5.40 4.73 14.95
CA ALA A 151 5.45 3.39 14.37
C ALA A 151 5.38 3.42 12.83
N MET A 152 4.48 4.23 12.27
CA MET A 152 4.39 4.43 10.82
C MET A 152 5.66 5.07 10.25
N ALA A 153 6.26 6.04 10.95
CA ALA A 153 7.53 6.63 10.55
C ALA A 153 8.67 5.60 10.53
N TRP A 154 8.73 4.68 11.49
CA TRP A 154 9.69 3.58 11.49
C TRP A 154 9.47 2.64 10.30
N LEU A 155 8.22 2.23 10.05
CA LEU A 155 7.87 1.37 8.93
C LEU A 155 8.36 1.97 7.59
N LEU A 156 7.99 3.22 7.33
CA LEU A 156 8.38 3.93 6.11
C LEU A 156 9.89 4.18 6.05
N GLY A 157 10.51 4.54 7.17
CA GLY A 157 11.94 4.78 7.24
C GLY A 157 12.77 3.53 6.98
N ILE A 158 12.40 2.39 7.56
CA ILE A 158 13.04 1.09 7.32
C ILE A 158 12.91 0.70 5.85
N GLY A 159 11.70 0.81 5.30
CA GLY A 159 11.47 0.55 3.88
C GLY A 159 12.34 1.44 2.99
N LEU A 160 12.35 2.76 3.22
CA LEU A 160 13.16 3.70 2.46
C LEU A 160 14.66 3.37 2.52
N MET A 161 15.18 3.10 3.72
CA MET A 161 16.61 2.80 3.91
C MET A 161 17.01 1.48 3.26
N ARG A 162 16.10 0.48 3.28
CA ARG A 162 16.35 -0.83 2.69
C ARG A 162 16.29 -0.80 1.16
N THR A 163 15.25 -0.16 0.59
CA THR A 163 14.94 -0.30 -0.83
C THR A 163 15.45 0.84 -1.69
N VAL A 164 15.32 2.08 -1.23
CA VAL A 164 15.69 3.27 -2.03
C VAL A 164 17.14 3.67 -1.78
N VAL A 165 17.55 3.76 -0.49
CA VAL A 165 18.92 4.11 -0.12
C VAL A 165 19.85 2.88 -0.28
N ALA A 166 19.29 1.68 -0.16
CA ALA A 166 19.98 0.40 -0.28
C ALA A 166 21.24 0.31 0.57
N ARG A 167 21.14 0.76 1.85
CA ARG A 167 22.30 0.85 2.75
C ARG A 167 22.53 -0.45 3.51
N GLU A 168 23.72 -0.99 3.37
CA GLU A 168 24.16 -2.12 4.19
C GLU A 168 24.43 -1.71 5.66
N PRO A 169 24.17 -2.62 6.63
CA PRO A 169 23.74 -4.01 6.46
C PRO A 169 22.22 -4.21 6.27
N LEU A 170 21.41 -3.15 6.34
CA LEU A 170 19.95 -3.27 6.33
C LEU A 170 19.40 -3.77 4.98
N ALA A 171 20.04 -3.42 3.87
CA ALA A 171 19.61 -3.81 2.54
C ALA A 171 19.56 -5.34 2.34
N SER A 172 20.55 -6.05 2.86
CA SER A 172 20.68 -7.51 2.77
C SER A 172 20.25 -8.26 4.04
N ALA A 173 19.84 -7.54 5.09
CA ALA A 173 19.46 -8.16 6.35
C ALA A 173 18.27 -9.12 6.19
N ASP A 174 18.35 -10.26 6.89
CA ASP A 174 17.27 -11.23 6.96
C ASP A 174 15.97 -10.57 7.50
N PRO A 175 14.83 -10.72 6.79
CA PRO A 175 13.55 -10.12 7.21
C PRO A 175 13.12 -10.50 8.63
N ASP A 176 13.34 -11.77 9.05
CA ASP A 176 12.94 -12.22 10.38
C ASP A 176 13.77 -11.54 11.47
N THR A 177 15.06 -11.34 11.21
CA THR A 177 15.93 -10.61 12.12
C THR A 177 15.53 -9.16 12.27
N VAL A 178 15.21 -8.48 11.18
CA VAL A 178 14.73 -7.08 11.21
C VAL A 178 13.39 -6.99 11.94
N CYS A 179 12.42 -7.86 11.62
CA CYS A 179 11.12 -7.86 12.28
C CYS A 179 11.27 -8.02 13.79
N ARG A 180 12.04 -9.02 14.26
CA ARG A 180 12.24 -9.27 15.68
C ARG A 180 12.82 -8.05 16.41
N LEU A 181 13.89 -7.44 15.87
CA LEU A 181 14.53 -6.28 16.50
C LEU A 181 13.60 -5.06 16.59
N VAL A 182 12.76 -4.87 15.56
CA VAL A 182 11.86 -3.73 15.51
C VAL A 182 10.63 -3.95 16.39
N VAL A 183 10.04 -5.15 16.35
CA VAL A 183 8.84 -5.48 17.14
C VAL A 183 9.16 -5.46 18.64
N ASP A 184 10.28 -6.05 19.08
CA ASP A 184 10.73 -5.99 20.48
C ASP A 184 10.85 -4.52 20.99
N THR A 185 11.26 -3.61 20.11
CA THR A 185 11.36 -2.17 20.45
C THR A 185 9.99 -1.49 20.44
N LEU A 186 9.12 -1.90 19.53
CA LEU A 186 7.78 -1.34 19.38
C LEU A 186 6.89 -1.65 20.60
N ASP A 187 7.04 -2.82 21.23
CA ASP A 187 6.31 -3.19 22.45
C ASP A 187 6.54 -2.16 23.58
N HIS A 188 7.75 -1.61 23.67
CA HIS A 188 8.04 -0.52 24.61
C HIS A 188 7.36 0.80 24.22
N LEU A 189 7.15 1.01 22.93
CA LEU A 189 6.41 2.19 22.45
C LEU A 189 4.91 2.10 22.80
N TRP A 190 4.33 0.91 22.81
CA TRP A 190 2.92 0.70 23.18
C TRP A 190 2.69 0.66 24.67
N ALA A 191 3.68 0.28 25.45
CA ALA A 191 3.57 0.29 26.92
C ALA A 191 3.27 1.72 27.40
N ALA A 192 2.18 1.88 28.17
CA ALA A 192 1.88 3.15 28.80
C ALA A 192 3.07 3.54 29.70
N ALA A 193 3.61 4.75 29.51
CA ALA A 193 4.54 5.29 30.48
C ALA A 193 3.82 5.32 31.84
N PRO A 194 4.47 4.90 32.96
CA PRO A 194 3.89 5.08 34.28
C PRO A 194 3.55 6.56 34.42
N GLU A 195 2.31 6.87 34.84
CA GLU A 195 1.89 8.25 35.10
C GLU A 195 2.90 8.84 36.09
N SER A 196 3.72 9.76 35.59
CA SER A 196 4.57 10.55 36.49
C SER A 196 3.62 11.43 37.31
N ASP A 197 3.43 11.04 38.58
CA ASP A 197 2.70 11.84 39.56
C ASP A 197 3.33 13.24 39.60
N PRO A 198 2.64 14.31 39.24
CA PRO A 198 3.19 15.66 39.34
C PRO A 198 3.24 16.02 40.82
N ARG A 199 4.44 15.96 41.40
CA ARG A 199 4.73 16.57 42.72
C ARG A 199 4.78 18.07 42.59
#